data_f95c346389f86379131bff40b0ddef09
#
_entry.id   f95c346389f86379131bff40b0ddef09
#
_cell.length_a   1.000
_cell.length_b   1.000
_cell.length_c   1.000
_cell.angle_alpha   90.00
_cell.angle_beta   90.00
_cell.angle_gamma   90.00
#
_symmetry.space_group_name_H-M   'P 1'
#
loop_
_entity.id
_entity.type
_entity.pdbx_description
1 polymer ?
#
loop_
_entity_poly.entity_id
_entity_poly.type
_entity_poly.pdbx_seq_one_letter_code
_entity_poly.pdbx_strand_id
1 'polypeptide(L)'
;MSPVPLRVTVISAEHINDLPKMPIVSRSPIPDPPETISYVLDEPALDTDFWTVAWGANLIARLQSASVDNSVGYVVPGHPMLGDATMQFLLNQETAGTIELELFDEPVPVVLTDLLAIAGGSPAFIDLMTLLDIERQTPFNAGALPFSSVQTSIVTNVVPASTGQDLQRILTRRFRPDTDVRLIPMTGEPEQFELKLSELGDEPTQRPCYLVLPAATGDEFQRGVDDLQRLVARLRAPGGCPWDREQTSQSLGRNLIEESYELLDAIDSGNAGKMREELGDFLLQALMHAQITEEEGRFRLEDVVDTLIAKLVRRHPHVFAQADVSGADGVVQSWDEIKRAERAARSDEEPPSVLGDIPTSLPALLRAQSVIKRSSRSELAVEDIESVSYEAYGSLESDTEREVVADLLQAIQQAQEHGVDTENALRAWTLAFERILEGRQNRDVSTP
;
A
#
# COMPACT_ATOMS: atom_id res chain seq x y z
N MET A 1 -26.77 9.73 37.71
CA MET A 1 -27.27 8.47 37.13
C MET A 1 -26.62 8.40 35.76
N SER A 2 -25.83 7.38 35.47
CA SER A 2 -25.34 7.15 34.09
C SER A 2 -26.56 6.94 33.20
N PRO A 3 -26.58 7.50 31.97
CA PRO A 3 -27.70 7.24 31.04
C PRO A 3 -27.81 5.73 30.81
N VAL A 4 -29.04 5.22 30.76
CA VAL A 4 -29.27 3.81 30.39
C VAL A 4 -28.81 3.61 28.95
N PRO A 5 -27.95 2.63 28.64
CA PRO A 5 -27.50 2.40 27.28
C PRO A 5 -28.68 2.05 26.37
N LEU A 6 -28.57 2.48 25.08
CA LEU A 6 -29.56 2.14 24.06
C LEU A 6 -29.45 0.63 23.75
N ARG A 7 -30.59 -0.10 23.84
CA ARG A 7 -30.63 -1.51 23.47
C ARG A 7 -30.83 -1.67 21.96
N VAL A 8 -29.89 -2.33 21.31
CA VAL A 8 -29.90 -2.59 19.85
C VAL A 8 -29.94 -4.09 19.60
N THR A 9 -31.05 -4.57 19.03
CA THR A 9 -31.21 -5.97 18.61
C THR A 9 -30.81 -6.07 17.11
N VAL A 10 -29.78 -6.84 16.77
CA VAL A 10 -29.35 -7.05 15.38
C VAL A 10 -29.87 -8.38 14.86
N ILE A 11 -30.42 -8.34 13.66
CA ILE A 11 -31.04 -9.48 12.99
C ILE A 11 -30.79 -9.44 11.48
N SER A 12 -30.75 -10.59 10.81
CA SER A 12 -30.72 -10.64 9.35
C SER A 12 -32.07 -10.26 8.73
N ALA A 13 -32.03 -9.83 7.47
CA ALA A 13 -33.26 -9.50 6.73
C ALA A 13 -34.18 -10.71 6.54
N GLU A 14 -33.67 -11.94 6.58
CA GLU A 14 -34.43 -13.18 6.41
C GLU A 14 -35.34 -13.47 7.60
N HIS A 15 -34.95 -13.06 8.80
CA HIS A 15 -35.67 -13.34 10.06
C HIS A 15 -36.43 -12.13 10.60
N ILE A 16 -36.63 -11.09 9.78
CA ILE A 16 -37.29 -9.86 10.20
C ILE A 16 -38.72 -10.08 10.77
N ASN A 17 -39.41 -11.11 10.31
CA ASN A 17 -40.74 -11.47 10.79
C ASN A 17 -40.74 -12.05 12.20
N ASP A 18 -39.60 -12.49 12.70
CA ASP A 18 -39.45 -13.10 14.02
C ASP A 18 -39.19 -12.05 15.11
N LEU A 19 -38.88 -10.80 14.70
CA LEU A 19 -38.65 -9.71 15.62
C LEU A 19 -39.92 -9.35 16.42
N PRO A 20 -39.79 -9.06 17.72
CA PRO A 20 -40.83 -8.40 18.46
C PRO A 20 -41.17 -7.05 17.81
N LYS A 21 -42.43 -6.57 17.98
CA LYS A 21 -42.84 -5.25 17.43
C LYS A 21 -41.98 -4.13 18.01
N MET A 22 -40.94 -3.75 17.30
CA MET A 22 -40.03 -2.64 17.64
C MET A 22 -39.72 -1.81 16.38
N PRO A 23 -39.30 -0.55 16.54
CA PRO A 23 -38.80 0.25 15.44
C PRO A 23 -37.55 -0.38 14.87
N ILE A 24 -37.37 -0.23 13.56
CA ILE A 24 -36.24 -0.84 12.83
C ILE A 24 -35.49 0.21 12.05
N VAL A 25 -34.17 0.10 12.05
CA VAL A 25 -33.25 0.75 11.11
C VAL A 25 -32.66 -0.34 10.24
N SER A 26 -32.71 -0.22 8.93
CA SER A 26 -32.17 -1.21 8.00
C SER A 26 -31.06 -0.61 7.16
N ARG A 27 -30.00 -1.38 6.95
CA ARG A 27 -28.87 -1.00 6.10
C ARG A 27 -29.19 -1.04 4.59
N SER A 28 -30.14 -1.87 4.18
CA SER A 28 -30.58 -1.99 2.79
C SER A 28 -32.09 -2.12 2.71
N PRO A 29 -32.70 -1.87 1.53
CA PRO A 29 -34.12 -2.12 1.35
C PRO A 29 -34.48 -3.55 1.74
N ILE A 30 -35.53 -3.68 2.57
CA ILE A 30 -36.02 -4.98 3.01
C ILE A 30 -36.98 -5.49 1.94
N PRO A 31 -36.70 -6.65 1.30
CA PRO A 31 -37.64 -7.25 0.39
C PRO A 31 -38.97 -7.62 1.11
N ASP A 32 -40.10 -7.22 0.55
CA ASP A 32 -41.44 -7.51 1.07
C ASP A 32 -41.58 -7.29 2.59
N PRO A 33 -41.35 -6.05 3.11
CA PRO A 33 -41.40 -5.78 4.52
C PRO A 33 -42.82 -6.04 5.05
N PRO A 34 -42.99 -6.62 6.26
CA PRO A 34 -44.30 -6.80 6.84
C PRO A 34 -45.06 -5.47 6.93
N GLU A 35 -46.35 -5.45 6.57
CA GLU A 35 -47.20 -4.24 6.60
C GLU A 35 -47.22 -3.53 7.97
N THR A 36 -46.84 -4.24 9.03
CA THR A 36 -46.82 -3.75 10.42
C THR A 36 -45.52 -3.12 10.85
N ILE A 37 -44.49 -3.13 10.01
CA ILE A 37 -43.16 -2.64 10.36
C ILE A 37 -42.82 -1.41 9.51
N SER A 38 -42.68 -0.26 10.18
CA SER A 38 -42.06 0.90 9.55
C SER A 38 -40.54 0.89 9.82
N TYR A 39 -39.72 1.04 8.79
CA TYR A 39 -38.28 1.09 8.94
C TYR A 39 -37.68 2.32 8.30
N VAL A 40 -36.52 2.74 8.83
CA VAL A 40 -35.72 3.80 8.27
C VAL A 40 -34.51 3.17 7.55
N LEU A 41 -34.32 3.50 6.27
CA LEU A 41 -33.13 3.08 5.54
C LEU A 41 -31.91 3.83 6.06
N ASP A 42 -30.90 3.08 6.44
CA ASP A 42 -29.54 3.57 6.66
C ASP A 42 -28.72 3.35 5.39
N GLU A 43 -29.19 3.94 4.28
CA GLU A 43 -28.40 3.93 3.05
C GLU A 43 -27.14 4.77 3.24
N PRO A 44 -25.95 4.15 3.18
CA PRO A 44 -24.74 4.92 3.06
C PRO A 44 -24.77 5.63 1.72
N ALA A 45 -24.72 6.95 1.70
CA ALA A 45 -24.43 7.64 0.47
C ALA A 45 -23.04 7.18 -0.01
N LEU A 46 -22.97 6.54 -1.16
CA LEU A 46 -21.73 6.03 -1.76
C LEU A 46 -20.66 7.13 -1.96
N ASP A 47 -21.08 8.41 -1.90
CA ASP A 47 -20.23 9.60 -2.06
C ASP A 47 -19.65 10.16 -0.75
N THR A 48 -19.96 9.60 0.41
CA THR A 48 -19.46 10.13 1.69
C THR A 48 -18.46 9.17 2.32
N ASP A 49 -17.55 9.73 3.12
CA ASP A 49 -16.59 9.01 3.96
C ASP A 49 -17.28 8.04 4.91
N PHE A 50 -17.69 6.89 4.39
CA PHE A 50 -18.60 5.94 5.00
C PHE A 50 -18.14 5.45 6.37
N TRP A 51 -16.83 5.25 6.54
CA TRP A 51 -16.22 4.79 7.79
C TRP A 51 -15.61 5.92 8.62
N THR A 52 -15.97 7.16 8.32
CA THR A 52 -15.54 8.26 9.18
C THR A 52 -16.22 8.21 10.54
N VAL A 53 -15.58 8.86 11.52
CA VAL A 53 -16.20 9.13 12.84
C VAL A 53 -17.61 9.73 12.69
N ALA A 54 -17.84 10.48 11.61
CA ALA A 54 -19.14 11.08 11.27
C ALA A 54 -20.21 10.04 10.93
N TRP A 55 -19.87 8.97 10.17
CA TRP A 55 -20.87 7.93 9.86
C TRP A 55 -21.30 7.17 11.11
N GLY A 56 -20.35 6.71 11.92
CA GLY A 56 -20.67 6.01 13.17
C GLY A 56 -21.51 6.85 14.12
N ALA A 57 -21.21 8.14 14.27
CA ALA A 57 -22.04 9.06 15.04
C ALA A 57 -23.45 9.23 14.44
N ASN A 58 -23.57 9.27 13.11
CA ASN A 58 -24.85 9.34 12.42
C ASN A 58 -25.67 8.06 12.60
N LEU A 59 -25.05 6.88 12.54
CA LEU A 59 -25.73 5.62 12.81
C LEU A 59 -26.30 5.59 14.23
N ILE A 60 -25.51 5.89 15.24
CA ILE A 60 -25.97 5.94 16.64
C ILE A 60 -27.11 6.96 16.81
N ALA A 61 -26.98 8.15 16.21
CA ALA A 61 -28.04 9.16 16.26
C ALA A 61 -29.36 8.68 15.59
N ARG A 62 -29.28 7.94 14.49
CA ARG A 62 -30.44 7.33 13.81
C ARG A 62 -31.08 6.24 14.65
N LEU A 63 -30.28 5.33 15.24
CA LEU A 63 -30.75 4.30 16.13
C LEU A 63 -31.46 4.92 17.36
N GLN A 64 -30.86 5.96 17.95
CA GLN A 64 -31.48 6.69 19.06
C GLN A 64 -32.81 7.37 18.65
N SER A 65 -32.82 8.02 17.46
CA SER A 65 -34.02 8.71 16.95
C SER A 65 -35.14 7.76 16.59
N ALA A 66 -34.84 6.55 16.11
CA ALA A 66 -35.82 5.52 15.79
C ALA A 66 -36.33 4.74 17.03
N SER A 67 -35.55 4.72 18.12
CA SER A 67 -35.84 3.88 19.28
C SER A 67 -37.17 4.25 19.98
N VAL A 68 -37.87 3.22 20.48
CA VAL A 68 -39.02 3.36 21.39
C VAL A 68 -38.67 2.58 22.65
N ASP A 69 -38.97 3.17 23.81
CA ASP A 69 -38.62 2.60 25.12
C ASP A 69 -37.15 2.19 25.24
N ASN A 70 -36.28 2.97 24.63
CA ASN A 70 -34.83 2.75 24.57
C ASN A 70 -34.40 1.45 23.86
N SER A 71 -35.20 0.95 22.93
CA SER A 71 -34.97 -0.26 22.16
C SER A 71 -35.20 -0.01 20.68
N VAL A 72 -34.33 -0.60 19.82
CA VAL A 72 -34.42 -0.50 18.36
C VAL A 72 -33.85 -1.76 17.72
N GLY A 73 -34.48 -2.25 16.65
CA GLY A 73 -33.91 -3.30 15.78
C GLY A 73 -33.00 -2.73 14.73
N TYR A 74 -31.92 -3.42 14.46
CA TYR A 74 -31.01 -3.11 13.33
C TYR A 74 -30.92 -4.32 12.38
N VAL A 75 -31.32 -4.12 11.14
CA VAL A 75 -31.40 -5.18 10.13
C VAL A 75 -30.23 -5.11 9.19
N VAL A 76 -29.52 -6.21 9.09
CA VAL A 76 -28.41 -6.41 8.12
C VAL A 76 -28.85 -7.36 7.00
N PRO A 77 -28.30 -7.23 5.78
CA PRO A 77 -28.74 -8.04 4.64
C PRO A 77 -28.40 -9.53 4.74
N GLY A 78 -27.38 -9.89 5.51
CA GLY A 78 -26.93 -11.26 5.71
C GLY A 78 -26.80 -11.61 7.18
N HIS A 79 -26.07 -12.71 7.48
CA HIS A 79 -25.86 -13.10 8.88
C HIS A 79 -24.99 -12.06 9.60
N PRO A 80 -25.43 -11.52 10.77
CA PRO A 80 -24.75 -10.41 11.44
C PRO A 80 -23.26 -10.65 11.72
N MET A 81 -22.88 -11.87 12.04
CA MET A 81 -21.49 -12.21 12.40
C MET A 81 -20.59 -12.55 11.22
N LEU A 82 -21.09 -12.47 9.97
CA LEU A 82 -20.35 -12.86 8.79
C LEU A 82 -19.94 -11.66 7.93
N GLY A 83 -18.81 -11.03 8.30
CA GLY A 83 -18.17 -10.01 7.50
C GLY A 83 -18.96 -8.71 7.36
N ASP A 84 -19.82 -8.37 8.31
CA ASP A 84 -20.49 -7.08 8.33
C ASP A 84 -19.67 -6.07 9.15
N ALA A 85 -19.15 -5.05 8.49
CA ALA A 85 -18.33 -4.04 9.14
C ALA A 85 -19.13 -3.19 10.15
N THR A 86 -20.46 -3.06 9.98
CA THR A 86 -21.32 -2.37 10.93
C THR A 86 -21.33 -3.10 12.27
N MET A 87 -21.27 -4.44 12.24
CA MET A 87 -21.20 -5.24 13.47
C MET A 87 -19.94 -4.94 14.27
N GLN A 88 -18.79 -4.80 13.62
CA GLN A 88 -17.55 -4.43 14.33
C GLN A 88 -17.69 -3.06 15.01
N PHE A 89 -18.32 -2.11 14.33
CA PHE A 89 -18.60 -0.79 14.91
C PHE A 89 -19.55 -0.90 16.12
N LEU A 90 -20.66 -1.65 16.01
CA LEU A 90 -21.62 -1.82 17.10
C LEU A 90 -20.99 -2.53 18.31
N LEU A 91 -20.18 -3.56 18.10
CA LEU A 91 -19.41 -4.24 19.16
C LEU A 91 -18.45 -3.28 19.89
N ASN A 92 -17.81 -2.38 19.15
CA ASN A 92 -16.96 -1.35 19.74
C ASN A 92 -17.79 -0.36 20.59
N GLN A 93 -19.00 0.01 20.15
CA GLN A 93 -19.92 0.87 20.92
C GLN A 93 -20.44 0.19 22.18
N GLU A 94 -20.72 -1.11 22.14
CA GLU A 94 -21.06 -1.91 23.31
C GLU A 94 -19.91 -1.93 24.32
N THR A 95 -18.69 -2.20 23.86
CA THR A 95 -17.47 -2.17 24.69
C THR A 95 -17.27 -0.81 25.35
N ALA A 96 -17.62 0.26 24.65
CA ALA A 96 -17.57 1.63 25.18
C ALA A 96 -18.75 1.96 26.14
N GLY A 97 -19.73 1.06 26.29
CA GLY A 97 -20.91 1.25 27.13
C GLY A 97 -21.95 2.23 26.57
N THR A 98 -21.88 2.53 25.27
CA THR A 98 -22.81 3.45 24.59
C THR A 98 -24.13 2.77 24.24
N ILE A 99 -24.10 1.49 23.92
CA ILE A 99 -25.24 0.65 23.59
C ILE A 99 -25.16 -0.67 24.37
N GLU A 100 -26.29 -1.37 24.44
CA GLU A 100 -26.40 -2.77 24.84
C GLU A 100 -26.79 -3.56 23.58
N LEU A 101 -25.94 -4.46 23.12
CA LEU A 101 -26.13 -5.21 21.89
C LEU A 101 -26.75 -6.57 22.17
N GLU A 102 -27.80 -6.88 21.46
CA GLU A 102 -28.44 -8.18 21.48
C GLU A 102 -28.46 -8.77 20.08
N LEU A 103 -27.84 -9.94 19.90
CA LEU A 103 -27.93 -10.68 18.66
C LEU A 103 -29.14 -11.58 18.71
N PHE A 104 -30.00 -11.46 17.70
CA PHE A 104 -31.12 -12.39 17.59
C PHE A 104 -30.57 -13.79 17.30
N ASP A 105 -31.06 -14.79 18.05
CA ASP A 105 -30.56 -16.18 17.93
C ASP A 105 -31.08 -16.79 16.62
N GLU A 106 -30.25 -16.69 15.59
CA GLU A 106 -30.51 -17.15 14.23
C GLU A 106 -29.90 -18.54 14.00
N PRO A 107 -30.64 -19.48 13.39
CA PRO A 107 -30.04 -20.69 12.89
C PRO A 107 -29.01 -20.33 11.79
N VAL A 108 -27.89 -21.05 11.75
CA VAL A 108 -26.89 -20.87 10.70
C VAL A 108 -27.59 -21.01 9.34
N PRO A 109 -27.56 -19.98 8.49
CA PRO A 109 -28.27 -20.01 7.22
C PRO A 109 -27.82 -21.19 6.36
N VAL A 110 -28.74 -21.82 5.64
CA VAL A 110 -28.43 -22.88 4.64
C VAL A 110 -27.41 -22.35 3.65
N VAL A 111 -27.51 -21.08 3.26
CA VAL A 111 -26.58 -20.36 2.41
C VAL A 111 -25.14 -20.40 2.94
N LEU A 112 -24.92 -20.34 4.26
CA LEU A 112 -23.57 -20.42 4.82
C LEU A 112 -22.96 -21.82 4.65
N THR A 113 -23.76 -22.87 4.84
CA THR A 113 -23.29 -24.24 4.61
C THR A 113 -22.88 -24.45 3.16
N ASP A 114 -23.65 -23.90 2.22
CA ASP A 114 -23.37 -23.95 0.78
C ASP A 114 -22.12 -23.12 0.45
N LEU A 115 -21.98 -21.90 1.03
CA LEU A 115 -20.80 -21.06 0.88
C LEU A 115 -19.52 -21.77 1.34
N LEU A 116 -19.55 -22.40 2.50
CA LEU A 116 -18.40 -23.16 3.02
C LEU A 116 -18.07 -24.38 2.17
N ALA A 117 -19.09 -25.05 1.64
CA ALA A 117 -18.91 -26.18 0.72
C ALA A 117 -18.28 -25.70 -0.61
N ILE A 118 -18.73 -24.56 -1.16
CA ILE A 118 -18.21 -23.96 -2.38
C ILE A 118 -16.78 -23.45 -2.18
N ALA A 119 -16.50 -22.87 -1.00
CA ALA A 119 -15.18 -22.37 -0.69
C ALA A 119 -14.12 -23.46 -0.50
N GLY A 120 -14.52 -24.69 -0.28
CA GLY A 120 -13.60 -25.83 -0.13
C GLY A 120 -12.72 -25.79 1.13
N GLY A 121 -13.10 -25.02 2.15
CA GLY A 121 -12.31 -24.85 3.38
C GLY A 121 -12.79 -23.71 4.26
N SER A 122 -11.89 -23.04 4.96
CA SER A 122 -12.18 -21.86 5.77
C SER A 122 -11.92 -20.59 4.94
N PRO A 123 -12.94 -19.96 4.33
CA PRO A 123 -12.77 -18.75 3.54
C PRO A 123 -12.49 -17.53 4.43
N ALA A 124 -11.87 -16.50 3.85
CA ALA A 124 -11.80 -15.18 4.43
C ALA A 124 -13.07 -14.39 4.05
N PHE A 125 -13.75 -13.81 5.03
CA PHE A 125 -14.88 -12.92 4.80
C PHE A 125 -14.41 -11.46 4.83
N ILE A 126 -14.79 -10.70 3.81
CA ILE A 126 -14.38 -9.29 3.63
C ILE A 126 -15.62 -8.49 3.30
N ASP A 127 -15.93 -7.49 4.11
CA ASP A 127 -17.05 -6.60 3.79
C ASP A 127 -16.71 -5.68 2.61
N LEU A 128 -17.68 -5.47 1.71
CA LEU A 128 -17.52 -4.58 0.55
C LEU A 128 -17.02 -3.20 0.94
N MET A 129 -17.56 -2.63 2.02
CA MET A 129 -17.20 -1.28 2.44
C MET A 129 -15.74 -1.19 2.88
N THR A 130 -15.20 -2.27 3.47
CA THR A 130 -13.77 -2.36 3.76
C THR A 130 -12.91 -2.23 2.50
N LEU A 131 -13.30 -2.89 1.39
CA LEU A 131 -12.59 -2.79 0.12
C LEU A 131 -12.70 -1.39 -0.49
N LEU A 132 -13.88 -0.79 -0.46
CA LEU A 132 -14.12 0.56 -0.97
C LEU A 132 -13.34 1.62 -0.15
N ASP A 133 -13.24 1.44 1.16
CA ASP A 133 -12.48 2.33 2.04
C ASP A 133 -10.96 2.20 1.81
N ILE A 134 -10.45 0.98 1.67
CA ILE A 134 -9.06 0.75 1.28
C ILE A 134 -8.75 1.44 -0.05
N GLU A 135 -9.62 1.30 -1.05
CA GLU A 135 -9.44 1.97 -2.35
C GLU A 135 -9.44 3.49 -2.23
N ARG A 136 -10.30 4.04 -1.39
CA ARG A 136 -10.38 5.49 -1.17
C ARG A 136 -9.14 6.04 -0.47
N GLN A 137 -8.63 5.33 0.54
CA GLN A 137 -7.44 5.74 1.30
C GLN A 137 -6.13 5.49 0.53
N THR A 138 -6.08 4.41 -0.25
CA THR A 138 -4.88 3.97 -0.97
C THR A 138 -5.20 3.62 -2.43
N PRO A 139 -5.60 4.61 -3.24
CA PRO A 139 -5.95 4.37 -4.64
C PRO A 139 -4.75 3.77 -5.41
N PHE A 140 -5.04 2.85 -6.33
CA PHE A 140 -4.05 2.14 -7.14
C PHE A 140 -3.12 1.17 -6.39
N ASN A 141 -3.36 0.90 -5.11
CA ASN A 141 -2.54 -0.01 -4.32
C ASN A 141 -3.13 -1.43 -4.24
N ALA A 142 -2.64 -2.34 -5.09
CA ALA A 142 -3.03 -3.75 -5.03
C ALA A 142 -2.57 -4.45 -3.74
N GLY A 143 -1.46 -4.00 -3.15
CA GLY A 143 -0.89 -4.58 -1.94
C GLY A 143 -1.73 -4.35 -0.68
N ALA A 144 -2.58 -3.32 -0.67
CA ALA A 144 -3.49 -3.07 0.46
C ALA A 144 -4.73 -3.99 0.47
N LEU A 145 -4.99 -4.71 -0.63
CA LEU A 145 -6.17 -5.57 -0.72
C LEU A 145 -5.98 -6.86 0.10
N PRO A 146 -6.93 -7.21 0.98
CA PRO A 146 -6.79 -8.28 1.96
C PRO A 146 -7.06 -9.68 1.38
N PHE A 147 -6.55 -9.97 0.17
CA PHE A 147 -6.74 -11.25 -0.50
C PHE A 147 -5.54 -12.17 -0.36
N SER A 148 -5.80 -13.42 0.00
CA SER A 148 -4.79 -14.45 0.13
C SER A 148 -4.66 -15.29 -1.16
N SER A 149 -3.43 -15.68 -1.51
CA SER A 149 -3.16 -16.60 -2.62
C SER A 149 -3.51 -18.07 -2.30
N VAL A 150 -3.75 -18.39 -1.03
CA VAL A 150 -3.97 -19.78 -0.58
C VAL A 150 -5.36 -20.04 -0.03
N GLN A 151 -6.20 -19.02 0.05
CA GLN A 151 -7.51 -19.09 0.70
C GLN A 151 -8.59 -18.42 -0.16
N THR A 152 -9.71 -19.10 -0.36
CA THR A 152 -10.91 -18.52 -0.97
C THR A 152 -11.35 -17.28 -0.16
N SER A 153 -11.74 -16.23 -0.85
CA SER A 153 -12.26 -15.00 -0.22
C SER A 153 -13.72 -14.81 -0.60
N ILE A 154 -14.52 -14.36 0.36
CA ILE A 154 -15.93 -14.05 0.17
C ILE A 154 -16.14 -12.58 0.49
N VAL A 155 -16.48 -11.80 -0.53
CA VAL A 155 -16.88 -10.39 -0.33
C VAL A 155 -18.36 -10.35 -0.04
N THR A 156 -18.73 -9.74 1.08
CA THR A 156 -20.12 -9.63 1.53
C THR A 156 -20.74 -8.30 1.11
N ASN A 157 -22.06 -8.26 1.08
CA ASN A 157 -22.86 -7.06 0.80
C ASN A 157 -22.67 -6.47 -0.62
N VAL A 158 -22.28 -7.29 -1.57
CA VAL A 158 -22.11 -6.87 -2.97
C VAL A 158 -23.48 -6.71 -3.63
N VAL A 159 -23.76 -5.52 -4.16
CA VAL A 159 -24.94 -5.28 -5.01
C VAL A 159 -24.43 -5.04 -6.44
N PRO A 160 -24.36 -6.06 -7.31
CA PRO A 160 -23.70 -5.96 -8.60
C PRO A 160 -24.14 -4.78 -9.44
N ALA A 161 -25.43 -4.52 -9.53
CA ALA A 161 -25.97 -3.41 -10.32
C ALA A 161 -25.50 -2.01 -9.88
N SER A 162 -25.05 -1.83 -8.64
CA SER A 162 -24.58 -0.53 -8.13
C SER A 162 -23.08 -0.51 -7.81
N THR A 163 -22.50 -1.62 -7.42
CA THR A 163 -21.11 -1.68 -6.96
C THR A 163 -20.20 -2.56 -7.81
N GLY A 164 -20.78 -3.29 -8.79
CA GLY A 164 -20.05 -4.26 -9.61
C GLY A 164 -18.90 -3.63 -10.40
N GLN A 165 -19.08 -2.45 -10.99
CA GLN A 165 -18.02 -1.77 -11.74
C GLN A 165 -16.84 -1.35 -10.84
N ASP A 166 -17.12 -0.80 -9.67
CA ASP A 166 -16.06 -0.42 -8.73
C ASP A 166 -15.32 -1.64 -8.21
N LEU A 167 -16.04 -2.70 -7.84
CA LEU A 167 -15.43 -3.96 -7.42
C LEU A 167 -14.60 -4.59 -8.53
N GLN A 168 -15.10 -4.66 -9.75
CA GLN A 168 -14.34 -5.16 -10.89
C GLN A 168 -13.02 -4.41 -11.04
N ARG A 169 -13.06 -3.08 -11.00
CA ARG A 169 -11.87 -2.22 -11.06
C ARG A 169 -10.89 -2.47 -9.92
N ILE A 170 -11.39 -2.65 -8.69
CA ILE A 170 -10.56 -2.93 -7.52
C ILE A 170 -9.96 -4.33 -7.60
N LEU A 171 -10.78 -5.33 -7.88
CA LEU A 171 -10.40 -6.74 -7.86
C LEU A 171 -9.45 -7.10 -9.00
N THR A 172 -9.56 -6.45 -10.18
CA THR A 172 -8.64 -6.68 -11.31
C THR A 172 -7.19 -6.26 -11.04
N ARG A 173 -6.90 -5.63 -9.90
CA ARG A 173 -5.54 -5.40 -9.43
C ARG A 173 -4.89 -6.65 -8.81
N ARG A 174 -5.69 -7.61 -8.38
CA ARG A 174 -5.22 -8.86 -7.74
C ARG A 174 -5.63 -10.10 -8.52
N PHE A 175 -6.76 -10.07 -9.21
CA PHE A 175 -7.29 -11.17 -9.98
C PHE A 175 -7.31 -10.83 -11.47
N ARG A 176 -7.12 -11.82 -12.32
CA ARG A 176 -7.21 -11.62 -13.77
C ARG A 176 -8.68 -11.35 -14.18
N PRO A 177 -8.90 -10.57 -15.25
CA PRO A 177 -10.26 -10.29 -15.72
C PRO A 177 -11.07 -11.53 -16.09
N ASP A 178 -10.39 -12.61 -16.50
CA ASP A 178 -10.97 -13.90 -16.89
C ASP A 178 -11.14 -14.89 -15.73
N THR A 179 -10.88 -14.47 -14.48
CA THR A 179 -11.09 -15.28 -13.27
C THR A 179 -12.58 -15.62 -13.13
N ASP A 180 -12.88 -16.90 -12.91
CA ASP A 180 -14.24 -17.35 -12.58
C ASP A 180 -14.61 -16.95 -11.16
N VAL A 181 -15.71 -16.25 -11.02
CA VAL A 181 -16.27 -15.81 -9.73
C VAL A 181 -17.72 -16.27 -9.62
N ARG A 182 -18.22 -16.36 -8.40
CA ARG A 182 -19.62 -16.74 -8.13
C ARG A 182 -20.31 -15.68 -7.31
N LEU A 183 -21.54 -15.34 -7.72
CA LEU A 183 -22.46 -14.51 -6.94
C LEU A 183 -23.52 -15.41 -6.34
N ILE A 184 -23.76 -15.26 -5.05
CA ILE A 184 -24.76 -15.99 -4.29
C ILE A 184 -25.61 -14.97 -3.57
N PRO A 185 -26.91 -14.83 -3.89
CA PRO A 185 -27.80 -13.91 -3.18
C PRO A 185 -27.79 -14.19 -1.68
N MET A 186 -27.76 -13.14 -0.87
CA MET A 186 -27.77 -13.24 0.60
C MET A 186 -29.15 -13.61 1.12
N THR A 187 -30.21 -13.35 0.35
CA THR A 187 -31.61 -13.59 0.72
C THR A 187 -32.37 -14.24 -0.45
N GLY A 188 -33.36 -15.06 -0.16
CA GLY A 188 -34.22 -15.75 -1.10
C GLY A 188 -33.66 -17.11 -1.55
N GLU A 189 -34.19 -17.64 -2.67
CA GLU A 189 -33.71 -18.92 -3.22
C GLU A 189 -32.23 -18.83 -3.58
N PRO A 190 -31.41 -19.87 -3.29
CA PRO A 190 -29.99 -19.87 -3.52
C PRO A 190 -29.67 -20.11 -5.01
N GLU A 191 -30.04 -19.15 -5.85
CA GLU A 191 -29.65 -19.15 -7.26
C GLU A 191 -28.20 -18.67 -7.37
N GLN A 192 -27.31 -19.54 -7.86
CA GLN A 192 -25.91 -19.23 -8.03
C GLN A 192 -25.65 -18.73 -9.44
N PHE A 193 -24.91 -17.62 -9.55
CA PHE A 193 -24.48 -17.08 -10.84
C PHE A 193 -22.97 -17.26 -10.98
N GLU A 194 -22.52 -18.01 -11.97
CA GLU A 194 -21.11 -18.10 -12.36
C GLU A 194 -20.84 -17.10 -13.48
N LEU A 195 -19.84 -16.25 -13.31
CA LEU A 195 -19.46 -15.24 -14.29
C LEU A 195 -17.94 -14.99 -14.24
N LYS A 196 -17.44 -14.34 -15.27
CA LYS A 196 -16.06 -13.83 -15.24
C LYS A 196 -15.99 -12.54 -14.44
N LEU A 197 -14.87 -12.31 -13.76
CA LEU A 197 -14.66 -11.04 -13.03
C LEU A 197 -14.87 -9.81 -13.95
N SER A 198 -14.50 -9.92 -15.24
CA SER A 198 -14.74 -8.88 -16.24
C SER A 198 -16.21 -8.58 -16.53
N GLU A 199 -17.12 -9.46 -16.17
CA GLU A 199 -18.57 -9.33 -16.37
C GLU A 199 -19.30 -8.77 -15.15
N LEU A 200 -18.62 -8.69 -14.00
CA LEU A 200 -19.21 -8.25 -12.73
C LEU A 200 -19.83 -6.85 -12.81
N GLY A 201 -19.21 -5.95 -13.59
CA GLY A 201 -19.70 -4.58 -13.76
C GLY A 201 -20.98 -4.46 -14.58
N ASP A 202 -21.31 -5.48 -15.38
CA ASP A 202 -22.47 -5.51 -16.25
C ASP A 202 -23.63 -6.37 -15.65
N GLU A 203 -23.39 -7.00 -14.48
CA GLU A 203 -24.38 -7.87 -13.85
C GLU A 203 -25.54 -7.04 -13.25
N PRO A 204 -26.81 -7.26 -13.70
CA PRO A 204 -27.94 -6.40 -13.35
C PRO A 204 -28.55 -6.68 -11.97
N THR A 205 -28.05 -7.64 -11.23
CA THR A 205 -28.63 -8.07 -9.94
C THR A 205 -28.60 -6.92 -8.92
N GLN A 206 -29.78 -6.57 -8.40
CA GLN A 206 -29.97 -5.52 -7.41
C GLN A 206 -30.07 -6.07 -5.96
N ARG A 207 -29.97 -7.38 -5.78
CA ARG A 207 -29.98 -8.02 -4.45
C ARG A 207 -28.56 -8.01 -3.88
N PRO A 208 -28.41 -7.85 -2.56
CA PRO A 208 -27.14 -8.11 -1.89
C PRO A 208 -26.69 -9.56 -2.11
N CYS A 209 -25.43 -9.74 -2.47
CA CYS A 209 -24.83 -11.02 -2.76
C CYS A 209 -23.53 -11.23 -1.97
N TYR A 210 -23.19 -12.49 -1.77
CA TYR A 210 -21.83 -12.92 -1.53
C TYR A 210 -21.10 -13.05 -2.86
N LEU A 211 -19.95 -12.41 -3.02
CA LEU A 211 -19.07 -12.63 -4.15
C LEU A 211 -17.95 -13.58 -3.70
N VAL A 212 -17.96 -14.80 -4.25
CA VAL A 212 -16.94 -15.80 -3.96
C VAL A 212 -15.81 -15.67 -4.97
N LEU A 213 -14.62 -15.40 -4.46
CA LEU A 213 -13.37 -15.31 -5.22
C LEU A 213 -12.55 -16.56 -4.92
N PRO A 214 -12.06 -17.30 -5.94
CA PRO A 214 -11.28 -18.50 -5.71
C PRO A 214 -9.99 -18.18 -4.95
N ALA A 215 -9.42 -19.21 -4.29
CA ALA A 215 -8.04 -19.12 -3.84
C ALA A 215 -7.17 -18.89 -5.06
N ALA A 216 -6.42 -17.82 -5.06
CA ALA A 216 -5.66 -17.39 -6.21
C ALA A 216 -4.42 -18.28 -6.39
N THR A 217 -4.59 -19.42 -7.05
CA THR A 217 -3.52 -20.37 -7.36
C THR A 217 -3.10 -20.26 -8.83
N GLY A 218 -1.79 -20.27 -9.07
CA GLY A 218 -1.24 -20.32 -10.43
C GLY A 218 -1.24 -19.00 -11.19
N ASP A 219 -1.51 -19.06 -12.49
CA ASP A 219 -1.40 -17.92 -13.41
C ASP A 219 -2.61 -16.96 -13.35
N GLU A 220 -3.66 -17.30 -12.60
CA GLU A 220 -4.89 -16.52 -12.47
C GLU A 220 -4.80 -15.34 -11.48
N PHE A 221 -3.69 -15.24 -10.78
CA PHE A 221 -3.49 -14.28 -9.69
C PHE A 221 -2.31 -13.35 -9.96
N GLN A 222 -2.50 -12.06 -9.72
CA GLN A 222 -1.36 -11.13 -9.68
C GLN A 222 -0.64 -11.30 -8.34
N ARG A 223 0.54 -11.88 -8.40
CA ARG A 223 1.38 -12.16 -7.25
C ARG A 223 1.79 -10.87 -6.53
N GLY A 224 1.83 -10.91 -5.20
CA GLY A 224 2.27 -9.82 -4.35
C GLY A 224 3.75 -9.94 -3.94
N VAL A 225 4.23 -8.96 -3.19
CA VAL A 225 5.61 -8.97 -2.65
C VAL A 225 5.81 -10.14 -1.69
N ASP A 226 4.81 -10.53 -0.92
CA ASP A 226 4.83 -11.70 -0.03
C ASP A 226 4.96 -13.03 -0.77
N ASP A 227 4.46 -13.14 -2.01
CA ASP A 227 4.68 -14.31 -2.85
C ASP A 227 6.12 -14.39 -3.32
N LEU A 228 6.70 -13.24 -3.67
CA LEU A 228 8.11 -13.15 -4.04
C LEU A 228 9.03 -13.43 -2.85
N GLN A 229 8.71 -12.91 -1.66
CA GLN A 229 9.44 -13.23 -0.43
C GLN A 229 9.45 -14.74 -0.15
N ARG A 230 8.29 -15.41 -0.23
CA ARG A 230 8.19 -16.87 -0.09
C ARG A 230 9.00 -17.63 -1.13
N LEU A 231 9.03 -17.14 -2.37
CA LEU A 231 9.82 -17.72 -3.43
C LEU A 231 11.33 -17.60 -3.13
N VAL A 232 11.80 -16.43 -2.71
CA VAL A 232 13.20 -16.20 -2.32
C VAL A 232 13.60 -17.12 -1.15
N ALA A 233 12.76 -17.19 -0.11
CA ALA A 233 12.98 -18.10 1.00
C ALA A 233 13.05 -19.56 0.53
N ARG A 234 12.21 -19.98 -0.43
CA ARG A 234 12.23 -21.34 -1.00
C ARG A 234 13.50 -21.60 -1.83
N LEU A 235 14.00 -20.62 -2.58
CA LEU A 235 15.25 -20.74 -3.33
C LEU A 235 16.44 -20.99 -2.40
N ARG A 236 16.46 -20.37 -1.24
CA ARG A 236 17.54 -20.49 -0.25
C ARG A 236 17.34 -21.64 0.76
N ALA A 237 16.16 -22.22 0.86
CA ALA A 237 15.87 -23.33 1.77
C ALA A 237 16.64 -24.62 1.41
N PRO A 238 16.75 -25.60 2.32
CA PRO A 238 17.25 -26.95 2.02
C PRO A 238 16.51 -27.55 0.80
N GLY A 239 17.28 -27.99 -0.20
CA GLY A 239 16.73 -28.47 -1.48
C GLY A 239 16.27 -27.34 -2.44
N GLY A 240 16.60 -26.09 -2.15
CA GLY A 240 16.47 -24.94 -3.08
C GLY A 240 17.63 -24.88 -4.06
N CYS A 241 17.84 -23.70 -4.64
CA CYS A 241 18.89 -23.44 -5.62
C CYS A 241 20.29 -23.43 -4.96
N PRO A 242 21.23 -24.27 -5.41
CA PRO A 242 22.57 -24.29 -4.81
C PRO A 242 23.29 -22.94 -4.90
N TRP A 243 23.15 -22.24 -6.04
CA TRP A 243 23.80 -20.93 -6.25
C TRP A 243 23.25 -19.86 -5.29
N ASP A 244 21.92 -19.75 -5.16
CA ASP A 244 21.30 -18.78 -4.26
C ASP A 244 21.68 -19.03 -2.79
N ARG A 245 21.80 -20.28 -2.40
CA ARG A 245 22.16 -20.69 -1.02
C ARG A 245 23.60 -20.32 -0.64
N GLU A 246 24.51 -20.26 -1.62
CA GLU A 246 25.91 -19.89 -1.39
C GLU A 246 26.09 -18.35 -1.30
N GLN A 247 25.09 -17.56 -1.70
CA GLN A 247 25.22 -16.11 -1.68
C GLN A 247 25.23 -15.54 -0.26
N THR A 248 26.05 -14.52 -0.07
CA THR A 248 26.13 -13.67 1.11
C THR A 248 25.77 -12.23 0.72
N SER A 249 25.48 -11.37 1.70
CA SER A 249 25.27 -9.94 1.42
C SER A 249 26.48 -9.30 0.75
N GLN A 250 27.70 -9.74 1.04
CA GLN A 250 28.93 -9.24 0.40
C GLN A 250 29.03 -9.72 -1.05
N SER A 251 28.74 -11.00 -1.34
CA SER A 251 28.83 -11.53 -2.70
C SER A 251 27.82 -10.87 -3.65
N LEU A 252 26.63 -10.56 -3.15
CA LEU A 252 25.56 -9.88 -3.91
C LEU A 252 25.78 -8.37 -4.07
N GLY A 253 26.73 -7.76 -3.39
CA GLY A 253 26.99 -6.32 -3.48
C GLY A 253 27.29 -5.84 -4.90
N ARG A 254 27.96 -6.67 -5.71
CA ARG A 254 28.20 -6.36 -7.13
C ARG A 254 26.90 -6.38 -7.93
N ASN A 255 26.08 -7.41 -7.77
CA ASN A 255 24.80 -7.53 -8.45
C ASN A 255 23.87 -6.35 -8.13
N LEU A 256 23.81 -5.93 -6.86
CA LEU A 256 23.02 -4.75 -6.45
C LEU A 256 23.43 -3.48 -7.23
N ILE A 257 24.73 -3.29 -7.48
CA ILE A 257 25.24 -2.16 -8.28
C ILE A 257 24.83 -2.33 -9.75
N GLU A 258 24.99 -3.51 -10.33
CA GLU A 258 24.63 -3.83 -11.72
C GLU A 258 23.12 -3.55 -11.93
N GLU A 259 22.24 -4.14 -11.12
CA GLU A 259 20.79 -3.93 -11.22
C GLU A 259 20.39 -2.46 -11.01
N SER A 260 21.11 -1.73 -10.15
CA SER A 260 20.87 -0.30 -9.95
C SER A 260 21.15 0.52 -11.22
N TYR A 261 22.19 0.20 -11.96
CA TYR A 261 22.54 0.89 -13.20
C TYR A 261 21.65 0.46 -14.36
N GLU A 262 21.26 -0.82 -14.46
CA GLU A 262 20.32 -1.32 -15.46
C GLU A 262 18.93 -0.66 -15.29
N LEU A 263 18.48 -0.52 -14.06
CA LEU A 263 17.27 0.24 -13.76
C LEU A 263 17.39 1.73 -14.16
N LEU A 264 18.52 2.37 -13.92
CA LEU A 264 18.75 3.75 -14.35
C LEU A 264 18.70 3.87 -15.88
N ASP A 265 19.33 2.95 -16.61
CA ASP A 265 19.30 2.93 -18.07
C ASP A 265 17.89 2.68 -18.61
N ALA A 266 17.10 1.82 -17.96
CA ALA A 266 15.72 1.58 -18.30
C ALA A 266 14.85 2.84 -18.12
N ILE A 267 15.07 3.59 -17.01
CA ILE A 267 14.41 4.89 -16.75
C ILE A 267 14.78 5.91 -17.84
N ASP A 268 16.08 6.05 -18.15
CA ASP A 268 16.57 7.02 -19.13
C ASP A 268 16.09 6.70 -20.56
N SER A 269 15.87 5.42 -20.86
CA SER A 269 15.34 5.00 -22.17
C SER A 269 13.83 5.32 -22.31
N GLY A 270 13.10 5.58 -21.22
CA GLY A 270 11.66 5.74 -21.20
C GLY A 270 10.89 4.45 -21.56
N ASN A 271 11.54 3.30 -21.58
CA ASN A 271 10.93 2.02 -21.92
C ASN A 271 10.29 1.38 -20.69
N ALA A 272 8.96 1.49 -20.59
CA ALA A 272 8.19 0.96 -19.46
C ALA A 272 8.32 -0.57 -19.29
N GLY A 273 8.55 -1.33 -20.37
CA GLY A 273 8.76 -2.77 -20.32
C GLY A 273 10.08 -3.12 -19.63
N LYS A 274 11.18 -2.49 -20.07
CA LYS A 274 12.49 -2.61 -19.43
C LYS A 274 12.44 -2.14 -17.97
N MET A 275 11.88 -0.96 -17.71
CA MET A 275 11.79 -0.43 -16.36
C MET A 275 11.04 -1.37 -15.39
N ARG A 276 10.03 -2.10 -15.87
CA ARG A 276 9.33 -3.10 -15.07
C ARG A 276 10.21 -4.33 -14.78
N GLU A 277 11.01 -4.77 -15.75
CA GLU A 277 11.96 -5.88 -15.62
C GLU A 277 13.04 -5.52 -14.57
N GLU A 278 13.74 -4.43 -14.77
CA GLU A 278 14.84 -4.01 -13.89
C GLU A 278 14.38 -3.62 -12.47
N LEU A 279 13.16 -3.08 -12.33
CA LEU A 279 12.55 -2.90 -10.99
C LEU A 279 12.33 -4.23 -10.28
N GLY A 280 11.99 -5.29 -11.02
CA GLY A 280 11.85 -6.64 -10.48
C GLY A 280 13.20 -7.17 -9.97
N ASP A 281 14.27 -7.03 -10.75
CA ASP A 281 15.60 -7.49 -10.39
C ASP A 281 16.19 -6.68 -9.22
N PHE A 282 15.99 -5.37 -9.21
CA PHE A 282 16.33 -4.53 -8.04
C PHE A 282 15.56 -4.93 -6.77
N LEU A 283 14.27 -5.25 -6.87
CA LEU A 283 13.47 -5.74 -5.75
C LEU A 283 13.97 -7.11 -5.25
N LEU A 284 14.36 -8.00 -6.18
CA LEU A 284 14.96 -9.29 -5.83
C LEU A 284 16.22 -9.11 -4.97
N GLN A 285 17.10 -8.15 -5.30
CA GLN A 285 18.28 -7.87 -4.48
C GLN A 285 17.90 -7.48 -3.05
N ALA A 286 16.91 -6.62 -2.88
CA ALA A 286 16.45 -6.21 -1.55
C ALA A 286 15.93 -7.42 -0.73
N LEU A 287 15.13 -8.30 -1.35
CA LEU A 287 14.58 -9.48 -0.71
C LEU A 287 15.64 -10.53 -0.41
N MET A 288 16.62 -10.73 -1.30
CA MET A 288 17.75 -11.63 -1.06
C MET A 288 18.58 -11.19 0.14
N HIS A 289 18.92 -9.91 0.24
CA HIS A 289 19.62 -9.37 1.40
C HIS A 289 18.82 -9.54 2.70
N ALA A 290 17.51 -9.26 2.68
CA ALA A 290 16.65 -9.45 3.84
C ALA A 290 16.58 -10.92 4.27
N GLN A 291 16.46 -11.85 3.31
CA GLN A 291 16.44 -13.29 3.59
C GLN A 291 17.77 -13.78 4.19
N ILE A 292 18.91 -13.31 3.67
CA ILE A 292 20.24 -13.65 4.20
C ILE A 292 20.37 -13.18 5.65
N THR A 293 19.96 -11.96 5.95
CA THR A 293 20.06 -11.41 7.31
C THR A 293 19.13 -12.11 8.31
N GLU A 294 17.98 -12.60 7.85
CA GLU A 294 17.07 -13.41 8.64
C GLU A 294 17.70 -14.79 8.97
N GLU A 295 18.33 -15.45 7.99
CA GLU A 295 19.04 -16.71 8.18
C GLU A 295 20.23 -16.56 9.15
N GLU A 296 20.88 -15.38 9.18
CA GLU A 296 21.93 -15.04 10.15
C GLU A 296 21.38 -14.63 11.53
N GLY A 297 20.05 -14.55 11.71
CA GLY A 297 19.40 -14.16 12.96
C GLY A 297 19.58 -12.71 13.34
N ARG A 298 19.85 -11.82 12.37
CA ARG A 298 20.08 -10.38 12.62
C ARG A 298 18.80 -9.55 12.57
N PHE A 299 18.07 -9.59 11.47
CA PHE A 299 16.78 -8.94 11.29
C PHE A 299 16.03 -9.58 10.10
N ARG A 300 14.72 -9.37 10.03
CA ARG A 300 13.81 -9.87 9.00
C ARG A 300 13.35 -8.75 8.06
N LEU A 301 12.70 -9.11 6.96
CA LEU A 301 12.09 -8.13 6.04
C LEU A 301 11.08 -7.23 6.76
N GLU A 302 10.29 -7.78 7.68
CA GLU A 302 9.31 -7.02 8.46
C GLU A 302 9.98 -5.91 9.28
N ASP A 303 11.15 -6.15 9.85
CA ASP A 303 11.91 -5.14 10.60
C ASP A 303 12.40 -4.01 9.70
N VAL A 304 12.75 -4.33 8.45
CA VAL A 304 13.11 -3.32 7.42
C VAL A 304 11.91 -2.47 7.05
N VAL A 305 10.76 -3.11 6.83
CA VAL A 305 9.51 -2.44 6.48
C VAL A 305 9.05 -1.53 7.63
N ASP A 306 9.02 -2.03 8.86
CA ASP A 306 8.63 -1.25 10.04
C ASP A 306 9.53 -0.02 10.25
N THR A 307 10.85 -0.20 10.08
CA THR A 307 11.82 0.90 10.15
C THR A 307 11.55 1.96 9.07
N LEU A 308 11.24 1.53 7.85
CA LEU A 308 10.94 2.43 6.74
C LEU A 308 9.62 3.16 6.96
N ILE A 309 8.56 2.45 7.37
CA ILE A 309 7.23 3.03 7.66
C ILE A 309 7.35 4.08 8.75
N ALA A 310 7.96 3.74 9.88
CA ALA A 310 8.15 4.68 10.99
C ALA A 310 8.92 5.95 10.54
N LYS A 311 9.95 5.78 9.70
CA LYS A 311 10.70 6.88 9.12
C LYS A 311 9.84 7.74 8.18
N LEU A 312 9.05 7.14 7.30
CA LEU A 312 8.20 7.86 6.35
C LEU A 312 7.07 8.62 7.07
N VAL A 313 6.36 7.98 7.99
CA VAL A 313 5.30 8.61 8.79
C VAL A 313 5.84 9.82 9.54
N ARG A 314 6.96 9.66 10.23
CA ARG A 314 7.59 10.76 11.00
C ARG A 314 8.04 11.92 10.11
N ARG A 315 8.51 11.63 8.89
CA ARG A 315 9.00 12.67 7.95
C ARG A 315 7.91 13.32 7.11
N HIS A 316 6.65 12.85 7.21
CA HIS A 316 5.51 13.41 6.51
C HIS A 316 4.38 13.83 7.47
N PRO A 317 4.66 14.70 8.46
CA PRO A 317 3.66 15.11 9.44
C PRO A 317 2.47 15.86 8.79
N HIS A 318 2.67 16.46 7.63
CA HIS A 318 1.63 17.10 6.85
C HIS A 318 0.62 16.12 6.23
N VAL A 319 0.98 14.83 6.11
CA VAL A 319 0.09 13.76 5.62
C VAL A 319 -0.54 13.00 6.78
N PHE A 320 0.24 12.73 7.85
CA PHE A 320 -0.16 11.80 8.91
C PHE A 320 -0.49 12.48 10.25
N ALA A 321 -0.20 13.80 10.44
CA ALA A 321 -0.33 14.47 11.73
C ALA A 321 -0.86 15.92 11.65
N GLN A 322 -1.64 16.30 10.63
CA GLN A 322 -2.26 17.63 10.48
C GLN A 322 -1.29 18.84 10.60
N ALA A 323 -0.02 18.67 10.25
CA ALA A 323 0.92 19.78 10.22
C ALA A 323 0.69 20.63 8.95
N ASP A 324 0.55 21.96 9.12
CA ASP A 324 0.40 22.86 7.98
C ASP A 324 1.74 23.09 7.29
N VAL A 325 1.84 22.73 6.02
CA VAL A 325 3.05 22.92 5.21
C VAL A 325 2.64 23.57 3.87
N SER A 326 3.22 24.72 3.54
CA SER A 326 2.92 25.44 2.31
C SER A 326 3.84 24.99 1.16
N GLY A 327 3.31 24.20 0.24
CA GLY A 327 3.99 23.82 -1.01
C GLY A 327 5.16 22.83 -0.85
N ALA A 328 5.76 22.43 -1.98
CA ALA A 328 6.85 21.45 -2.01
C ALA A 328 8.11 21.92 -1.28
N ASP A 329 8.42 23.23 -1.35
CA ASP A 329 9.61 23.81 -0.69
C ASP A 329 9.49 23.75 0.84
N GLY A 330 8.30 23.98 1.38
CA GLY A 330 8.04 23.85 2.82
C GLY A 330 8.17 22.39 3.30
N VAL A 331 7.79 21.41 2.48
CA VAL A 331 8.00 19.99 2.77
C VAL A 331 9.49 19.69 2.87
N VAL A 332 10.31 20.18 1.94
CA VAL A 332 11.76 19.95 1.93
C VAL A 332 12.43 20.55 3.16
N GLN A 333 12.03 21.76 3.57
CA GLN A 333 12.55 22.41 4.78
C GLN A 333 12.20 21.62 6.04
N SER A 334 10.94 21.20 6.18
CA SER A 334 10.49 20.35 7.28
C SER A 334 11.27 19.03 7.34
N TRP A 335 11.55 18.41 6.19
CA TRP A 335 12.36 17.21 6.11
C TRP A 335 13.80 17.41 6.61
N ASP A 336 14.44 18.51 6.25
CA ASP A 336 15.82 18.80 6.68
C ASP A 336 15.88 19.09 8.19
N GLU A 337 14.84 19.71 8.78
CA GLU A 337 14.73 19.90 10.22
C GLU A 337 14.53 18.58 10.96
N ILE A 338 13.63 17.73 10.49
CA ILE A 338 13.39 16.41 11.07
C ILE A 338 14.64 15.55 10.99
N LYS A 339 15.35 15.53 9.86
CA LYS A 339 16.62 14.80 9.72
C LYS A 339 17.72 15.32 10.66
N ARG A 340 17.75 16.64 10.92
CA ARG A 340 18.69 17.23 11.91
C ARG A 340 18.35 16.76 13.31
N ALA A 341 17.07 16.80 13.69
CA ALA A 341 16.62 16.31 14.98
C ALA A 341 16.88 14.81 15.19
N GLU A 342 16.66 13.99 14.13
CA GLU A 342 16.97 12.55 14.16
C GLU A 342 18.47 12.28 14.40
N ARG A 343 19.35 13.05 13.77
CA ARG A 343 20.79 12.93 13.97
C ARG A 343 21.20 13.36 15.38
N ALA A 344 20.65 14.47 15.87
CA ALA A 344 20.93 14.93 17.23
C ALA A 344 20.49 13.91 18.30
N ALA A 345 19.38 13.18 18.05
CA ALA A 345 18.89 12.16 18.95
C ALA A 345 19.71 10.84 18.95
N ARG A 346 20.51 10.60 17.90
CA ARG A 346 21.38 9.40 17.79
C ARG A 346 22.80 9.61 18.34
N SER A 347 23.14 10.80 18.80
CA SER A 347 24.51 11.23 19.11
C SER A 347 25.08 10.76 20.45
N ASP A 348 24.64 9.64 21.00
CA ASP A 348 25.22 9.11 22.25
C ASP A 348 26.56 8.36 22.04
N GLU A 349 27.00 8.07 20.80
CA GLU A 349 28.19 7.26 20.56
C GLU A 349 29.35 7.95 19.80
N GLU A 350 29.08 8.94 18.92
CA GLU A 350 30.14 9.76 18.26
C GLU A 350 29.60 11.15 17.86
N PRO A 351 30.43 12.21 17.87
CA PRO A 351 29.98 13.51 17.36
C PRO A 351 29.56 13.38 15.90
N PRO A 352 28.38 13.93 15.52
CA PRO A 352 27.85 13.76 14.17
C PRO A 352 28.87 14.35 13.16
N SER A 353 29.23 13.54 12.16
CA SER A 353 30.05 14.03 11.04
C SER A 353 29.40 15.27 10.43
N VAL A 354 30.19 16.32 10.22
CA VAL A 354 29.76 17.58 9.56
C VAL A 354 29.11 17.31 8.21
N LEU A 355 29.59 16.32 7.50
CA LEU A 355 29.09 15.91 6.18
C LEU A 355 27.94 14.88 6.28
N GLY A 356 27.71 14.28 7.48
CA GLY A 356 26.79 13.17 7.67
C GLY A 356 27.23 11.93 6.85
N ASP A 357 26.33 10.94 6.74
CA ASP A 357 26.62 9.69 6.03
C ASP A 357 26.54 9.90 4.49
N ILE A 358 27.66 10.22 3.85
CA ILE A 358 27.79 10.18 2.39
C ILE A 358 28.51 8.87 2.05
N PRO A 359 27.85 7.93 1.32
CA PRO A 359 28.50 6.67 0.97
C PRO A 359 29.78 6.91 0.16
N THR A 360 30.84 6.20 0.52
CA THR A 360 32.14 6.31 -0.16
C THR A 360 32.12 5.68 -1.55
N SER A 361 31.17 4.79 -1.81
CA SER A 361 30.98 4.07 -3.09
C SER A 361 30.15 4.83 -4.12
N LEU A 362 29.67 6.05 -3.82
CA LEU A 362 28.97 6.87 -4.81
C LEU A 362 29.87 7.24 -5.98
N PRO A 363 29.32 7.40 -7.21
CA PRO A 363 30.02 7.99 -8.32
C PRO A 363 30.70 9.32 -7.95
N ALA A 364 31.87 9.58 -8.48
CA ALA A 364 32.74 10.67 -8.02
C ALA A 364 32.05 12.06 -8.10
N LEU A 365 31.36 12.33 -9.21
CA LEU A 365 30.63 13.60 -9.37
C LEU A 365 29.47 13.75 -8.40
N LEU A 366 28.66 12.72 -8.24
CA LEU A 366 27.53 12.71 -7.30
C LEU A 366 28.02 12.88 -5.86
N ARG A 367 29.14 12.21 -5.52
CA ARG A 367 29.76 12.33 -4.20
C ARG A 367 30.30 13.73 -3.95
N ALA A 368 31.04 14.29 -4.90
CA ALA A 368 31.59 15.65 -4.81
C ALA A 368 30.47 16.69 -4.67
N GLN A 369 29.41 16.60 -5.47
CA GLN A 369 28.25 17.48 -5.36
C GLN A 369 27.56 17.36 -4.00
N SER A 370 27.46 16.12 -3.47
CA SER A 370 26.87 15.88 -2.14
C SER A 370 27.72 16.47 -1.03
N VAL A 371 29.05 16.36 -1.11
CA VAL A 371 30.00 16.94 -0.15
C VAL A 371 29.90 18.47 -0.15
N ILE A 372 30.00 19.10 -1.34
CA ILE A 372 29.89 20.56 -1.51
C ILE A 372 28.55 21.08 -0.95
N LYS A 373 27.44 20.42 -1.31
CA LYS A 373 26.10 20.79 -0.84
C LYS A 373 25.97 20.72 0.67
N ARG A 374 26.61 19.74 1.33
CA ARG A 374 26.52 19.57 2.78
C ARG A 374 27.49 20.50 3.52
N SER A 375 28.70 20.72 3.01
CA SER A 375 29.64 21.68 3.58
C SER A 375 29.09 23.10 3.55
N SER A 376 28.46 23.53 2.45
CA SER A 376 27.84 24.86 2.33
C SER A 376 26.63 25.08 3.27
N ARG A 377 26.06 24.00 3.81
CA ARG A 377 24.96 24.04 4.79
C ARG A 377 25.40 23.73 6.21
N SER A 378 26.70 23.49 6.40
CA SER A 378 27.27 23.23 7.72
C SER A 378 27.45 24.54 8.50
N GLU A 379 27.63 24.43 9.81
CA GLU A 379 27.95 25.56 10.69
C GLU A 379 29.43 25.97 10.65
N LEU A 380 30.22 25.33 9.77
CA LEU A 380 31.64 25.66 9.59
C LEU A 380 31.80 27.05 8.98
N ALA A 381 32.78 27.81 9.40
CA ALA A 381 33.12 29.06 8.77
C ALA A 381 33.59 28.84 7.32
N VAL A 382 33.33 29.79 6.44
CA VAL A 382 33.73 29.71 5.02
C VAL A 382 35.24 29.54 4.91
N GLU A 383 36.01 30.24 5.75
CA GLU A 383 37.47 30.17 5.80
C GLU A 383 37.99 28.77 6.18
N ASP A 384 37.28 28.06 7.07
CA ASP A 384 37.63 26.66 7.41
C ASP A 384 37.41 25.74 6.23
N ILE A 385 36.31 25.92 5.47
CA ILE A 385 36.01 25.13 4.27
C ILE A 385 37.07 25.37 3.16
N GLU A 386 37.46 26.64 2.96
CA GLU A 386 38.50 27.01 2.00
C GLU A 386 39.86 26.41 2.40
N SER A 387 40.21 26.44 3.67
CA SER A 387 41.43 25.85 4.22
C SER A 387 41.49 24.34 3.96
N VAL A 388 40.40 23.61 4.29
CA VAL A 388 40.28 22.16 4.05
C VAL A 388 40.36 21.85 2.54
N SER A 389 39.74 22.68 1.69
CA SER A 389 39.80 22.52 0.24
C SER A 389 41.24 22.67 -0.26
N TYR A 390 41.95 23.66 0.25
CA TYR A 390 43.37 23.86 -0.11
C TYR A 390 44.25 22.68 0.32
N GLU A 391 44.06 22.16 1.52
CA GLU A 391 44.78 20.96 1.98
C GLU A 391 44.44 19.74 1.11
N ALA A 392 43.19 19.57 0.70
CA ALA A 392 42.78 18.47 -0.19
C ALA A 392 43.47 18.54 -1.55
N TYR A 393 43.71 19.73 -2.12
CA TYR A 393 44.51 19.88 -3.32
C TYR A 393 45.98 19.40 -3.15
N GLY A 394 46.51 19.47 -1.94
CA GLY A 394 47.83 18.96 -1.60
C GLY A 394 47.96 17.42 -1.73
N SER A 395 46.84 16.70 -1.75
CA SER A 395 46.81 15.24 -1.97
C SER A 395 46.98 14.83 -3.45
N LEU A 396 46.91 15.79 -4.39
CA LEU A 396 47.03 15.54 -5.82
C LEU A 396 48.49 15.57 -6.25
N GLU A 397 48.87 14.66 -7.15
CA GLU A 397 50.26 14.42 -7.50
C GLU A 397 50.88 15.50 -8.42
N SER A 398 50.08 16.14 -9.28
CA SER A 398 50.55 17.11 -10.24
C SER A 398 49.76 18.40 -10.28
N ASP A 399 50.34 19.48 -10.77
CA ASP A 399 49.71 20.78 -10.97
C ASP A 399 48.56 20.66 -11.99
N THR A 400 48.71 19.83 -13.03
CA THR A 400 47.66 19.59 -14.02
C THR A 400 46.42 18.89 -13.38
N GLU A 401 46.62 17.95 -12.47
CA GLU A 401 45.50 17.34 -11.74
C GLU A 401 44.79 18.37 -10.88
N ARG A 402 45.51 19.27 -10.23
CA ARG A 402 44.93 20.35 -9.43
C ARG A 402 44.08 21.29 -10.26
N GLU A 403 44.59 21.69 -11.45
CA GLU A 403 43.83 22.53 -12.38
C GLU A 403 42.53 21.83 -12.85
N VAL A 404 42.59 20.58 -13.29
CA VAL A 404 41.44 19.80 -13.75
C VAL A 404 40.43 19.61 -12.65
N VAL A 405 40.87 19.30 -11.43
CA VAL A 405 39.96 19.13 -10.29
C VAL A 405 39.29 20.46 -9.91
N ALA A 406 40.04 21.58 -9.97
CA ALA A 406 39.51 22.91 -9.73
C ALA A 406 38.40 23.27 -10.74
N ASP A 407 38.61 23.00 -12.02
CA ASP A 407 37.60 23.23 -13.05
C ASP A 407 36.36 22.37 -12.87
N LEU A 408 36.51 21.10 -12.50
CA LEU A 408 35.42 20.20 -12.20
C LEU A 408 34.58 20.67 -10.96
N LEU A 409 35.29 21.10 -9.91
CA LEU A 409 34.61 21.60 -8.70
C LEU A 409 33.84 22.90 -9.00
N GLN A 410 34.40 23.79 -9.82
CA GLN A 410 33.73 25.01 -10.27
C GLN A 410 32.47 24.65 -11.09
N ALA A 411 32.55 23.69 -12.00
CA ALA A 411 31.40 23.22 -12.77
C ALA A 411 30.31 22.64 -11.88
N ILE A 412 30.68 21.85 -10.84
CA ILE A 412 29.78 21.27 -9.87
C ILE A 412 29.07 22.38 -9.05
N GLN A 413 29.82 23.42 -8.61
CA GLN A 413 29.24 24.56 -7.89
C GLN A 413 28.24 25.33 -8.73
N GLN A 414 28.60 25.63 -9.99
CA GLN A 414 27.68 26.29 -10.93
C GLN A 414 26.41 25.45 -11.18
N ALA A 415 26.55 24.15 -11.37
CA ALA A 415 25.41 23.25 -11.51
C ALA A 415 24.50 23.28 -10.29
N GLN A 416 25.09 23.29 -9.08
CA GLN A 416 24.34 23.37 -7.83
C GLN A 416 23.54 24.68 -7.69
N GLU A 417 24.10 25.82 -8.07
CA GLU A 417 23.43 27.11 -8.07
C GLU A 417 22.20 27.12 -8.99
N HIS A 418 22.26 26.36 -10.08
CA HIS A 418 21.15 26.23 -11.05
C HIS A 418 20.25 25.01 -10.80
N GLY A 419 20.46 24.28 -9.71
CA GLY A 419 19.66 23.08 -9.36
C GLY A 419 19.90 21.90 -10.31
N VAL A 420 21.06 21.85 -11.00
CA VAL A 420 21.41 20.76 -11.92
C VAL A 420 22.14 19.64 -11.17
N ASP A 421 21.74 18.40 -11.41
CA ASP A 421 22.47 17.20 -10.98
C ASP A 421 23.55 16.89 -12.01
N THR A 422 24.83 17.01 -11.61
CA THR A 422 25.97 16.89 -12.52
C THR A 422 26.18 15.47 -13.03
N GLU A 423 25.94 14.45 -12.22
CA GLU A 423 26.07 13.04 -12.60
C GLU A 423 25.02 12.69 -13.66
N ASN A 424 23.75 13.02 -13.40
CA ASN A 424 22.66 12.77 -14.34
C ASN A 424 22.81 13.55 -15.64
N ALA A 425 23.27 14.81 -15.59
CA ALA A 425 23.48 15.62 -16.78
C ALA A 425 24.57 15.05 -17.66
N LEU A 426 25.71 14.64 -17.08
CA LEU A 426 26.83 14.04 -17.84
C LEU A 426 26.42 12.68 -18.41
N ARG A 427 25.72 11.85 -17.67
CA ARG A 427 25.21 10.56 -18.14
C ARG A 427 24.24 10.73 -19.32
N ALA A 428 23.28 11.64 -19.21
CA ALA A 428 22.35 11.92 -20.29
C ALA A 428 23.06 12.41 -21.57
N TRP A 429 24.05 13.28 -21.41
CA TRP A 429 24.88 13.75 -22.54
C TRP A 429 25.68 12.60 -23.19
N THR A 430 26.30 11.75 -22.37
CA THR A 430 27.07 10.60 -22.84
C THR A 430 26.22 9.64 -23.67
N LEU A 431 25.04 9.26 -23.14
CA LEU A 431 24.09 8.41 -23.87
C LEU A 431 23.61 9.03 -25.18
N ALA A 432 23.37 10.33 -25.20
CA ALA A 432 22.97 11.05 -26.42
C ALA A 432 24.12 11.05 -27.44
N PHE A 433 25.36 11.26 -26.99
CA PHE A 433 26.54 11.27 -27.82
C PHE A 433 26.82 9.89 -28.47
N GLU A 434 26.74 8.82 -27.68
CA GLU A 434 26.87 7.44 -28.16
C GLU A 434 25.82 7.10 -29.22
N ARG A 435 24.55 7.39 -28.98
CA ARG A 435 23.46 7.17 -29.97
C ARG A 435 23.70 7.91 -31.29
N ILE A 436 24.22 9.14 -31.23
CA ILE A 436 24.52 9.95 -32.42
C ILE A 436 25.68 9.33 -33.20
N LEU A 437 26.73 8.88 -32.51
CA LEU A 437 27.88 8.22 -33.12
C LEU A 437 27.46 6.92 -33.83
N GLU A 438 26.74 6.03 -33.14
CA GLU A 438 26.23 4.78 -33.70
C GLU A 438 25.34 5.00 -34.92
N GLY A 439 24.43 6.00 -34.82
CA GLY A 439 23.55 6.38 -35.92
C GLY A 439 24.26 6.94 -37.15
N ARG A 440 25.47 7.53 -36.98
CA ARG A 440 26.34 7.95 -38.11
C ARG A 440 27.07 6.76 -38.70
N GLN A 441 27.64 5.89 -37.89
CA GLN A 441 28.37 4.72 -38.32
C GLN A 441 27.50 3.77 -39.14
N ASN A 442 26.26 3.56 -38.72
CA ASN A 442 25.28 2.73 -39.44
C ASN A 442 24.86 3.33 -40.79
N ARG A 443 24.92 4.65 -40.98
CA ARG A 443 24.63 5.32 -42.27
C ARG A 443 25.81 5.19 -43.24
N ASP A 444 27.04 5.22 -42.77
CA ASP A 444 28.23 5.08 -43.62
C ASP A 444 28.43 3.63 -44.11
N VAL A 445 27.93 2.62 -43.38
CA VAL A 445 27.98 1.20 -43.78
C VAL A 445 26.84 0.85 -44.75
N SER A 446 25.79 1.65 -44.86
CA SER A 446 24.60 1.41 -45.71
C SER A 446 24.67 2.15 -47.07
N THR A 447 25.77 2.84 -47.38
CA THR A 447 25.98 3.46 -48.70
C THR A 447 26.89 2.55 -49.51
N PRO A 448 26.41 1.92 -50.61
CA PRO A 448 27.19 1.00 -51.45
C PRO A 448 28.27 1.73 -52.26
#